data_eb2266dd4af90f2f847ade0d5c5bc52e
#
_entry.id   eb2266dd4af90f2f847ade0d5c5bc52e
#
_cell.length_a   1.000
_cell.length_b   1.000
_cell.length_c   1.000
_cell.angle_alpha   90.00
_cell.angle_beta   90.00
_cell.angle_gamma   90.00
#
_symmetry.space_group_name_H-M   'P 1'
#
loop_
_entity.id
_entity.type
_entity.pdbx_description
1 polymer ?
#
loop_
_entity_poly.entity_id
_entity_poly.type
_entity_poly.pdbx_seq_one_letter_code
_entity_poly.pdbx_strand_id
1 'polypeptide(L)'
;MMQPLRVPGLLVLAAGLAVTGWLLMSTSFMIHDDEGYVLLSLKNFSEHGRLYDEVFSQYGPVPYLYYDRLHRLLDWPITNLFGRTLTLLHWVVASFAAGLIAWRLSGRYWTALFTLVAVFGLMWQMTSEPTHPGGLIALITAAGLTVAVEALWRGRTGVAALVLGLAGAALMLTKINVGLLWCCSAGAFLLLATGGAAWRGRGVWFAAAGLALLPFILMRPLLGEPWVLNLAVMFAVSGVAGCALVATETARTMPARDWLAWLAGLVGLGTVVIVAILAHGTSLRGLSQGVLLDPLRHPVNFHLGFLWPPLAWVTLGTTVAVAALWHWRPALRARVVDVVAVLRLLVLGSFVWHAQTWLTINGVRSMIVFALPLTPLFLLPLGEAPAGDRRRPAAALVALVGLGQVLHTYPVAGTQMAWATFLLLPLFVNGVQDAATHFARRLAQPWLTTAVAIVALSAAGWQGKLLFQQGWQRWNTSDPLNLPGAGSVRPPENVRYALRILTANA
;
A
#
# COMPACT_ATOMS: atom_id res chain seq x y z
N MET A 1 16.15 -21.26 -1.61
CA MET A 1 16.06 -21.54 -0.16
C MET A 1 16.64 -20.37 0.61
N MET A 2 15.96 -19.84 1.63
CA MET A 2 16.55 -18.87 2.57
C MET A 2 17.62 -19.62 3.39
N GLN A 3 18.81 -19.01 3.54
CA GLN A 3 19.77 -19.56 4.50
C GLN A 3 19.14 -19.51 5.91
N PRO A 4 19.24 -20.58 6.70
CA PRO A 4 18.49 -20.73 7.97
C PRO A 4 18.75 -19.61 9.00
N LEU A 5 19.87 -18.90 8.93
CA LEU A 5 20.19 -17.77 9.83
C LEU A 5 19.47 -16.44 9.49
N ARG A 6 18.79 -16.35 8.33
CA ARG A 6 18.17 -15.07 7.88
C ARG A 6 16.77 -14.86 8.43
N VAL A 7 16.02 -15.93 8.68
CA VAL A 7 14.67 -15.86 9.25
C VAL A 7 14.70 -15.34 10.69
N PRO A 8 15.56 -15.86 11.60
CA PRO A 8 15.68 -15.32 12.94
C PRO A 8 16.00 -13.83 12.99
N GLY A 9 16.89 -13.35 12.11
CA GLY A 9 17.21 -11.92 12.06
C GLY A 9 16.02 -11.03 11.66
N LEU A 10 15.19 -11.49 10.72
CA LEU A 10 13.95 -10.77 10.36
C LEU A 10 12.94 -10.78 11.51
N LEU A 11 12.81 -11.89 12.22
CA LEU A 11 11.91 -11.99 13.38
C LEU A 11 12.34 -11.09 14.53
N VAL A 12 13.64 -11.04 14.84
CA VAL A 12 14.19 -10.12 15.85
C VAL A 12 13.93 -8.67 15.46
N LEU A 13 14.13 -8.31 14.18
CA LEU A 13 13.82 -6.97 13.71
C LEU A 13 12.32 -6.67 13.80
N ALA A 14 11.47 -7.61 13.39
CA ALA A 14 10.02 -7.44 13.51
C ALA A 14 9.56 -7.26 14.96
N ALA A 15 10.15 -8.00 15.90
CA ALA A 15 9.91 -7.82 17.33
C ALA A 15 10.36 -6.45 17.83
N GLY A 16 11.54 -5.97 17.44
CA GLY A 16 12.00 -4.61 17.77
C GLY A 16 11.10 -3.52 17.21
N LEU A 17 10.60 -3.69 15.96
CA LEU A 17 9.63 -2.79 15.37
C LEU A 17 8.26 -2.87 16.07
N ALA A 18 7.83 -4.07 16.51
CA ALA A 18 6.60 -4.21 17.28
C ALA A 18 6.68 -3.48 18.62
N VAL A 19 7.82 -3.54 19.32
CA VAL A 19 8.03 -2.75 20.55
C VAL A 19 7.98 -1.24 20.23
N THR A 20 8.69 -0.81 19.19
CA THR A 20 8.67 0.58 18.74
C THR A 20 7.25 1.05 18.39
N GLY A 21 6.53 0.25 17.63
CA GLY A 21 5.14 0.53 17.25
C GLY A 21 4.20 0.57 18.45
N TRP A 22 4.40 -0.29 19.43
CA TRP A 22 3.63 -0.27 20.67
C TRP A 22 3.84 1.05 21.45
N LEU A 23 5.08 1.47 21.62
CA LEU A 23 5.40 2.74 22.29
C LEU A 23 4.73 3.92 21.57
N LEU A 24 4.81 3.97 20.24
CA LEU A 24 4.18 4.99 19.42
C LEU A 24 2.64 4.93 19.50
N MET A 25 2.07 3.74 19.33
CA MET A 25 0.63 3.51 19.31
C MET A 25 -0.02 3.87 20.65
N SER A 26 0.64 3.53 21.75
CA SER A 26 0.13 3.81 23.11
C SER A 26 0.18 5.30 23.47
N THR A 27 1.13 6.06 22.90
CA THR A 27 1.36 7.45 23.23
C THR A 27 0.78 8.45 22.21
N SER A 28 0.18 7.94 21.13
CA SER A 28 -0.54 8.76 20.15
C SER A 28 -2.01 8.82 20.52
N PHE A 29 -2.56 10.04 20.48
CA PHE A 29 -3.98 10.30 20.70
C PHE A 29 -4.39 11.51 19.87
N MET A 30 -5.44 11.36 19.07
CA MET A 30 -6.03 12.45 18.30
C MET A 30 -7.51 12.59 18.67
N ILE A 31 -7.94 13.82 18.95
CA ILE A 31 -9.32 14.10 19.39
C ILE A 31 -10.33 13.87 18.26
N HIS A 32 -9.89 13.95 17.01
CA HIS A 32 -10.76 13.80 15.84
C HIS A 32 -10.55 12.47 15.13
N ASP A 33 -9.93 11.48 15.78
CA ASP A 33 -9.69 10.21 15.15
C ASP A 33 -10.94 9.31 15.12
N ASP A 34 -10.90 8.32 14.24
CA ASP A 34 -11.97 7.35 14.08
C ASP A 34 -11.97 6.26 15.15
N GLU A 35 -10.99 6.21 16.07
CA GLU A 35 -10.83 5.08 17.00
C GLU A 35 -12.08 4.86 17.85
N GLY A 36 -12.57 5.93 18.49
CA GLY A 36 -13.76 5.86 19.33
C GLY A 36 -15.02 5.50 18.56
N TYR A 37 -15.21 6.12 17.40
CA TYR A 37 -16.32 5.85 16.50
C TYR A 37 -16.33 4.40 16.03
N VAL A 38 -15.20 3.90 15.52
CA VAL A 38 -15.11 2.52 14.98
C VAL A 38 -15.29 1.49 16.08
N LEU A 39 -14.70 1.69 17.26
CA LEU A 39 -14.87 0.77 18.40
C LEU A 39 -16.30 0.73 18.90
N LEU A 40 -16.98 1.89 18.98
CA LEU A 40 -18.38 1.95 19.41
C LEU A 40 -19.28 1.27 18.36
N SER A 41 -19.10 1.57 17.10
CA SER A 41 -19.85 0.91 16.01
C SER A 41 -19.62 -0.59 15.98
N LEU A 42 -18.38 -1.05 16.21
CA LEU A 42 -18.05 -2.47 16.28
C LEU A 42 -18.73 -3.15 17.50
N LYS A 43 -18.73 -2.49 18.66
CA LYS A 43 -19.40 -3.00 19.85
C LYS A 43 -20.90 -3.14 19.61
N ASN A 44 -21.54 -2.11 19.09
CA ASN A 44 -22.97 -2.16 18.77
C ASN A 44 -23.30 -3.27 17.75
N PHE A 45 -22.46 -3.44 16.73
CA PHE A 45 -22.59 -4.52 15.76
C PHE A 45 -22.46 -5.91 16.42
N SER A 46 -21.47 -6.08 17.31
CA SER A 46 -21.24 -7.34 18.03
C SER A 46 -22.38 -7.69 18.99
N GLU A 47 -23.07 -6.69 19.54
CA GLU A 47 -24.21 -6.82 20.44
C GLU A 47 -25.56 -6.93 19.69
N HIS A 48 -25.57 -7.39 18.44
CA HIS A 48 -26.75 -7.65 17.59
C HIS A 48 -27.28 -6.44 16.80
N GLY A 49 -26.54 -5.34 16.72
CA GLY A 49 -26.93 -4.23 15.86
C GLY A 49 -26.80 -4.56 14.38
N ARG A 50 -27.78 -4.14 13.56
CA ARG A 50 -27.77 -4.33 12.10
C ARG A 50 -26.92 -3.24 11.43
N LEU A 51 -25.82 -3.64 10.78
CA LEU A 51 -24.91 -2.70 10.12
C LEU A 51 -25.68 -1.91 9.03
N TYR A 52 -25.49 -0.59 8.98
CA TYR A 52 -26.14 0.38 8.12
C TYR A 52 -27.63 0.65 8.40
N ASP A 53 -28.36 -0.27 8.99
CA ASP A 53 -29.76 -0.06 9.35
C ASP A 53 -29.89 0.57 10.75
N GLU A 54 -29.06 0.13 11.70
CA GLU A 54 -29.04 0.56 13.10
C GLU A 54 -27.67 1.09 13.51
N VAL A 55 -26.61 0.46 12.97
CA VAL A 55 -25.23 0.85 13.23
C VAL A 55 -24.68 1.62 12.05
N PHE A 56 -24.39 2.90 12.25
CA PHE A 56 -23.77 3.73 11.23
C PHE A 56 -22.34 3.28 10.94
N SER A 57 -21.97 3.22 9.64
CA SER A 57 -20.61 2.97 9.19
C SER A 57 -20.33 3.66 7.86
N GLN A 58 -19.13 4.23 7.76
CA GLN A 58 -18.54 4.72 6.50
C GLN A 58 -17.77 3.65 5.74
N TYR A 59 -17.61 2.46 6.33
CA TYR A 59 -16.79 1.37 5.83
C TYR A 59 -17.64 0.16 5.48
N GLY A 60 -17.11 -0.69 4.61
CA GLY A 60 -17.75 -1.93 4.24
C GLY A 60 -17.83 -2.95 5.40
N PRO A 61 -18.51 -4.09 5.20
CA PRO A 61 -18.79 -5.06 6.26
C PRO A 61 -17.58 -5.90 6.70
N VAL A 62 -16.52 -6.00 5.88
CA VAL A 62 -15.37 -6.90 6.19
C VAL A 62 -14.70 -6.54 7.52
N PRO A 63 -14.38 -5.28 7.86
CA PRO A 63 -13.80 -4.96 9.16
C PRO A 63 -14.66 -5.42 10.34
N TYR A 64 -15.98 -5.22 10.25
CA TYR A 64 -16.91 -5.60 11.31
C TYR A 64 -16.96 -7.11 11.51
N LEU A 65 -17.13 -7.87 10.43
CA LEU A 65 -17.10 -9.34 10.49
C LEU A 65 -15.75 -9.88 10.98
N TYR A 66 -14.64 -9.28 10.54
CA TYR A 66 -13.29 -9.69 10.91
C TYR A 66 -13.03 -9.45 12.41
N TYR A 67 -13.29 -8.23 12.89
CA TYR A 67 -13.03 -7.87 14.28
C TYR A 67 -14.02 -8.56 15.25
N ASP A 68 -15.30 -8.69 14.89
CA ASP A 68 -16.27 -9.45 15.69
C ASP A 68 -15.87 -10.92 15.84
N ARG A 69 -15.41 -11.55 14.75
CA ARG A 69 -14.92 -12.93 14.82
C ARG A 69 -13.69 -13.09 15.69
N LEU A 70 -12.75 -12.14 15.61
CA LEU A 70 -11.56 -12.17 16.48
C LEU A 70 -11.92 -11.91 17.94
N HIS A 71 -12.80 -10.95 18.22
CA HIS A 71 -13.32 -10.69 19.55
C HIS A 71 -13.92 -11.97 20.18
N ARG A 72 -14.84 -12.65 19.47
CA ARG A 72 -15.49 -13.86 19.95
C ARG A 72 -14.55 -15.06 20.05
N LEU A 73 -13.65 -15.25 19.07
CA LEU A 73 -12.74 -16.40 19.04
C LEU A 73 -11.70 -16.33 20.16
N LEU A 74 -11.22 -15.12 20.47
CA LEU A 74 -10.17 -14.90 21.46
C LEU A 74 -10.71 -14.51 22.84
N ASP A 75 -12.03 -14.39 22.99
CA ASP A 75 -12.69 -13.84 24.18
C ASP A 75 -12.06 -12.52 24.64
N TRP A 76 -11.74 -11.66 23.66
CA TRP A 76 -11.00 -10.44 23.90
C TRP A 76 -11.93 -9.22 23.80
N PRO A 77 -12.18 -8.47 24.89
CA PRO A 77 -13.13 -7.36 24.89
C PRO A 77 -12.80 -6.28 23.85
N ILE A 78 -13.84 -5.74 23.20
CA ILE A 78 -13.72 -4.64 22.25
C ILE A 78 -13.39 -3.35 23.01
N THR A 79 -12.12 -3.00 23.04
CA THR A 79 -11.54 -1.86 23.79
C THR A 79 -10.45 -1.19 22.97
N ASN A 80 -9.93 -0.04 23.42
CA ASN A 80 -8.75 0.58 22.80
C ASN A 80 -7.55 -0.38 22.76
N LEU A 81 -7.34 -1.20 23.78
CA LEU A 81 -6.26 -2.20 23.79
C LEU A 81 -6.43 -3.21 22.65
N PHE A 82 -7.65 -3.72 22.44
CA PHE A 82 -7.98 -4.63 21.34
C PHE A 82 -7.68 -3.99 19.98
N GLY A 83 -8.25 -2.80 19.72
CA GLY A 83 -8.08 -2.10 18.44
C GLY A 83 -6.64 -1.73 18.13
N ARG A 84 -5.92 -1.16 19.11
CA ARG A 84 -4.52 -0.75 18.98
C ARG A 84 -3.58 -1.93 18.77
N THR A 85 -3.79 -3.05 19.46
CA THR A 85 -2.97 -4.26 19.28
C THR A 85 -3.18 -4.87 17.90
N LEU A 86 -4.42 -4.96 17.41
CA LEU A 86 -4.69 -5.45 16.07
C LEU A 86 -4.13 -4.53 14.99
N THR A 87 -4.25 -3.21 15.16
CA THR A 87 -3.65 -2.25 14.24
C THR A 87 -2.13 -2.40 14.19
N LEU A 88 -1.47 -2.57 15.34
CA LEU A 88 -0.03 -2.83 15.42
C LEU A 88 0.35 -4.14 14.70
N LEU A 89 -0.43 -5.19 14.90
CA LEU A 89 -0.22 -6.47 14.21
C LEU A 89 -0.31 -6.30 12.70
N HIS A 90 -1.36 -5.62 12.22
CA HIS A 90 -1.53 -5.33 10.79
C HIS A 90 -0.35 -4.54 10.23
N TRP A 91 0.11 -3.52 10.95
CA TRP A 91 1.25 -2.67 10.58
C TRP A 91 2.54 -3.47 10.43
N VAL A 92 2.89 -4.28 11.45
CA VAL A 92 4.11 -5.11 11.43
C VAL A 92 4.05 -6.16 10.33
N VAL A 93 2.91 -6.86 10.19
CA VAL A 93 2.74 -7.91 9.16
C VAL A 93 2.77 -7.32 7.76
N ALA A 94 2.14 -6.17 7.51
CA ALA A 94 2.19 -5.50 6.22
C ALA A 94 3.62 -5.07 5.86
N SER A 95 4.39 -4.55 6.85
CA SER A 95 5.78 -4.17 6.67
C SER A 95 6.67 -5.38 6.35
N PHE A 96 6.45 -6.48 7.05
CA PHE A 96 7.16 -7.74 6.80
C PHE A 96 6.84 -8.31 5.41
N ALA A 97 5.57 -8.31 5.01
CA ALA A 97 5.11 -8.75 3.70
C ALA A 97 5.74 -7.91 2.57
N ALA A 98 5.78 -6.58 2.70
CA ALA A 98 6.47 -5.71 1.75
C ALA A 98 7.98 -6.03 1.65
N GLY A 99 8.64 -6.32 2.78
CA GLY A 99 10.02 -6.79 2.80
C GLY A 99 10.21 -8.11 2.02
N LEU A 100 9.28 -9.06 2.15
CA LEU A 100 9.32 -10.31 1.38
C LEU A 100 9.15 -10.07 -0.12
N ILE A 101 8.27 -9.14 -0.53
CA ILE A 101 8.13 -8.74 -1.95
C ILE A 101 9.48 -8.22 -2.47
N ALA A 102 10.10 -7.27 -1.75
CA ALA A 102 11.40 -6.70 -2.14
C ALA A 102 12.49 -7.77 -2.27
N TRP A 103 12.52 -8.74 -1.35
CA TRP A 103 13.44 -9.86 -1.43
C TRP A 103 13.17 -10.74 -2.65
N ARG A 104 11.91 -11.04 -2.95
CA ARG A 104 11.56 -11.84 -4.15
C ARG A 104 11.95 -11.16 -5.45
N LEU A 105 11.77 -9.84 -5.52
CA LEU A 105 12.13 -9.06 -6.70
C LEU A 105 13.65 -8.95 -6.91
N SER A 106 14.42 -8.75 -5.82
CA SER A 106 15.87 -8.48 -5.92
C SER A 106 16.78 -9.68 -5.70
N GLY A 107 16.32 -10.68 -4.94
CA GLY A 107 17.14 -11.78 -4.41
C GLY A 107 18.15 -11.35 -3.34
N ARG A 108 18.11 -10.10 -2.86
CA ARG A 108 19.04 -9.53 -1.89
C ARG A 108 18.40 -9.33 -0.53
N TYR A 109 19.06 -9.79 0.52
CA TYR A 109 18.51 -9.71 1.89
C TYR A 109 18.40 -8.26 2.41
N TRP A 110 19.37 -7.41 2.07
CA TRP A 110 19.34 -6.00 2.49
C TRP A 110 18.10 -5.25 1.99
N THR A 111 17.61 -5.60 0.79
CA THR A 111 16.39 -4.96 0.25
C THR A 111 15.16 -5.30 1.07
N ALA A 112 15.07 -6.52 1.61
CA ALA A 112 14.02 -6.91 2.54
C ALA A 112 14.09 -6.11 3.84
N LEU A 113 15.29 -6.02 4.43
CA LEU A 113 15.51 -5.27 5.68
C LEU A 113 15.17 -3.80 5.52
N PHE A 114 15.71 -3.15 4.48
CA PHE A 114 15.43 -1.76 4.19
C PHE A 114 13.93 -1.53 3.99
N THR A 115 13.29 -2.32 3.12
CA THR A 115 11.85 -2.16 2.81
C THR A 115 10.99 -2.37 4.04
N LEU A 116 11.30 -3.36 4.87
CA LEU A 116 10.55 -3.62 6.11
C LEU A 116 10.58 -2.40 7.03
N VAL A 117 11.77 -1.82 7.27
CA VAL A 117 11.91 -0.64 8.14
C VAL A 117 11.30 0.61 7.50
N ALA A 118 11.52 0.81 6.19
CA ALA A 118 11.00 1.97 5.47
C ALA A 118 9.45 1.97 5.41
N VAL A 119 8.84 0.81 5.15
CA VAL A 119 7.37 0.66 5.18
C VAL A 119 6.85 0.86 6.59
N PHE A 120 7.50 0.27 7.60
CA PHE A 120 7.14 0.49 8.98
C PHE A 120 7.16 1.99 9.34
N GLY A 121 8.23 2.69 8.95
CA GLY A 121 8.35 4.12 9.17
C GLY A 121 7.32 4.94 8.40
N LEU A 122 7.04 4.61 7.14
CA LEU A 122 6.03 5.28 6.32
C LEU A 122 4.64 5.19 6.95
N MET A 123 4.32 4.02 7.52
CA MET A 123 3.00 3.71 8.05
C MET A 123 2.82 4.10 9.53
N TRP A 124 3.78 4.80 10.17
CA TRP A 124 3.63 5.24 11.56
C TRP A 124 2.41 6.14 11.78
N GLN A 125 1.93 6.79 10.72
CA GLN A 125 0.69 7.59 10.75
C GLN A 125 -0.55 6.76 11.16
N MET A 126 -0.51 5.42 11.08
CA MET A 126 -1.55 4.55 11.65
C MET A 126 -1.70 4.72 13.16
N THR A 127 -0.70 5.28 13.85
CA THR A 127 -0.77 5.53 15.28
C THR A 127 -1.76 6.64 15.65
N SER A 128 -2.09 7.52 14.70
CA SER A 128 -3.07 8.59 14.91
C SER A 128 -4.51 8.12 14.68
N GLU A 129 -4.70 7.01 13.95
CA GLU A 129 -6.00 6.44 13.63
C GLU A 129 -6.03 4.93 13.93
N PRO A 130 -5.81 4.50 15.21
CA PRO A 130 -5.88 3.08 15.56
C PRO A 130 -7.31 2.56 15.32
N THR A 131 -7.42 1.28 15.00
CA THR A 131 -8.68 0.59 14.66
C THR A 131 -9.29 1.02 13.32
N HIS A 132 -8.85 2.13 12.72
CA HIS A 132 -9.28 2.52 11.38
C HIS A 132 -9.03 1.38 10.38
N PRO A 133 -9.96 1.10 9.45
CA PRO A 133 -9.81 0.02 8.46
C PRO A 133 -8.54 0.11 7.59
N GLY A 134 -7.83 1.23 7.61
CA GLY A 134 -6.53 1.41 6.92
C GLY A 134 -5.49 0.36 7.30
N GLY A 135 -5.45 -0.06 8.57
CA GLY A 135 -4.57 -1.15 9.02
C GLY A 135 -4.91 -2.48 8.34
N LEU A 136 -6.19 -2.81 8.28
CA LEU A 136 -6.68 -4.01 7.60
C LEU A 136 -6.48 -3.94 6.08
N ILE A 137 -6.71 -2.77 5.47
CA ILE A 137 -6.41 -2.52 4.04
C ILE A 137 -4.94 -2.79 3.76
N ALA A 138 -4.03 -2.27 4.57
CA ALA A 138 -2.60 -2.48 4.41
C ALA A 138 -2.23 -3.97 4.55
N LEU A 139 -2.82 -4.67 5.50
CA LEU A 139 -2.63 -6.12 5.65
C LEU A 139 -3.10 -6.88 4.41
N ILE A 140 -4.34 -6.65 3.95
CA ILE A 140 -4.92 -7.37 2.80
C ILE A 140 -4.12 -7.09 1.54
N THR A 141 -3.75 -5.84 1.27
CA THR A 141 -2.98 -5.45 0.09
C THR A 141 -1.57 -6.04 0.11
N ALA A 142 -0.86 -5.95 1.23
CA ALA A 142 0.50 -6.48 1.36
C ALA A 142 0.51 -8.01 1.31
N ALA A 143 -0.34 -8.69 2.07
CA ALA A 143 -0.42 -10.14 2.10
C ALA A 143 -0.89 -10.71 0.76
N GLY A 144 -1.96 -10.15 0.18
CA GLY A 144 -2.48 -10.56 -1.12
C GLY A 144 -1.42 -10.42 -2.22
N LEU A 145 -0.72 -9.28 -2.27
CA LEU A 145 0.34 -9.07 -3.24
C LEU A 145 1.54 -10.01 -3.01
N THR A 146 1.92 -10.25 -1.76
CA THR A 146 3.02 -11.17 -1.42
C THR A 146 2.71 -12.59 -1.89
N VAL A 147 1.51 -13.09 -1.60
CA VAL A 147 1.10 -14.43 -2.04
C VAL A 147 1.00 -14.51 -3.56
N ALA A 148 0.49 -13.48 -4.23
CA ALA A 148 0.41 -13.42 -5.69
C ALA A 148 1.81 -13.41 -6.33
N VAL A 149 2.75 -12.60 -5.81
CA VAL A 149 4.15 -12.56 -6.25
C VAL A 149 4.83 -13.92 -6.04
N GLU A 150 4.63 -14.56 -4.90
CA GLU A 150 5.18 -15.89 -4.62
C GLU A 150 4.59 -16.96 -5.56
N ALA A 151 3.30 -16.89 -5.83
CA ALA A 151 2.63 -17.80 -6.76
C ALA A 151 3.16 -17.63 -8.20
N LEU A 152 3.33 -16.38 -8.67
CA LEU A 152 3.95 -16.09 -9.98
C LEU A 152 5.39 -16.61 -10.02
N TRP A 153 6.16 -16.41 -8.94
CA TRP A 153 7.52 -16.92 -8.84
C TRP A 153 7.59 -18.45 -8.98
N ARG A 154 6.61 -19.15 -8.44
CA ARG A 154 6.50 -20.62 -8.55
C ARG A 154 5.84 -21.08 -9.85
N GLY A 155 5.41 -20.17 -10.73
CA GLY A 155 4.68 -20.51 -11.98
C GLY A 155 3.24 -20.93 -11.75
N ARG A 156 2.66 -20.65 -10.56
CA ARG A 156 1.27 -20.97 -10.19
C ARG A 156 0.34 -19.80 -10.52
N THR A 157 0.19 -19.49 -11.79
CA THR A 157 -0.52 -18.28 -12.26
C THR A 157 -1.99 -18.26 -11.84
N GLY A 158 -2.69 -19.41 -11.86
CA GLY A 158 -4.07 -19.53 -11.40
C GLY A 158 -4.24 -19.21 -9.91
N VAL A 159 -3.26 -19.60 -9.05
CA VAL A 159 -3.25 -19.24 -7.64
C VAL A 159 -3.05 -17.74 -7.47
N ALA A 160 -2.14 -17.13 -8.24
CA ALA A 160 -1.95 -15.69 -8.21
C ALA A 160 -3.24 -14.94 -8.57
N ALA A 161 -3.90 -15.36 -9.64
CA ALA A 161 -5.17 -14.79 -10.09
C ALA A 161 -6.27 -14.95 -9.01
N LEU A 162 -6.44 -16.14 -8.43
CA LEU A 162 -7.41 -16.39 -7.35
C LEU A 162 -7.18 -15.45 -6.16
N VAL A 163 -5.94 -15.33 -5.70
CA VAL A 163 -5.59 -14.47 -4.55
C VAL A 163 -5.84 -13.00 -4.85
N LEU A 164 -5.53 -12.54 -6.08
CA LEU A 164 -5.86 -11.19 -6.52
C LEU A 164 -7.37 -10.93 -6.50
N GLY A 165 -8.18 -11.92 -6.87
CA GLY A 165 -9.65 -11.84 -6.79
C GLY A 165 -10.14 -11.80 -5.33
N LEU A 166 -9.65 -12.70 -4.47
CA LEU A 166 -9.99 -12.73 -3.04
C LEU A 166 -9.65 -11.40 -2.35
N ALA A 167 -8.43 -10.88 -2.56
CA ALA A 167 -8.02 -9.60 -2.02
C ALA A 167 -8.90 -8.45 -2.56
N GLY A 168 -9.25 -8.48 -3.85
CA GLY A 168 -10.16 -7.51 -4.46
C GLY A 168 -11.53 -7.48 -3.77
N ALA A 169 -12.15 -8.64 -3.54
CA ALA A 169 -13.43 -8.73 -2.83
C ALA A 169 -13.33 -8.22 -1.39
N ALA A 170 -12.29 -8.64 -0.65
CA ALA A 170 -12.07 -8.21 0.71
C ALA A 170 -11.89 -6.68 0.79
N LEU A 171 -11.10 -6.10 -0.11
CA LEU A 171 -10.87 -4.65 -0.18
C LEU A 171 -12.13 -3.88 -0.59
N MET A 172 -12.90 -4.36 -1.59
CA MET A 172 -14.17 -3.71 -2.00
C MET A 172 -15.17 -3.67 -0.85
N LEU A 173 -15.23 -4.73 -0.07
CA LEU A 173 -16.12 -4.84 1.08
C LEU A 173 -15.48 -4.34 2.39
N THR A 174 -14.26 -3.79 2.34
CA THR A 174 -13.66 -2.96 3.40
C THR A 174 -13.84 -1.48 3.08
N LYS A 175 -13.45 -1.05 1.88
CA LYS A 175 -13.56 0.32 1.37
C LYS A 175 -13.64 0.25 -0.16
N ILE A 176 -14.80 0.55 -0.71
CA ILE A 176 -15.14 0.24 -2.10
C ILE A 176 -14.15 0.82 -3.12
N ASN A 177 -13.73 2.08 -2.94
CA ASN A 177 -12.77 2.72 -3.83
C ASN A 177 -11.42 1.98 -3.86
N VAL A 178 -10.91 1.52 -2.71
CA VAL A 178 -9.64 0.77 -2.60
C VAL A 178 -9.72 -0.55 -3.35
N GLY A 179 -10.82 -1.29 -3.14
CA GLY A 179 -11.02 -2.56 -3.84
C GLY A 179 -11.22 -2.38 -5.34
N LEU A 180 -11.92 -1.33 -5.77
CA LEU A 180 -12.07 -1.02 -7.19
C LEU A 180 -10.71 -0.70 -7.83
N LEU A 181 -9.86 0.12 -7.18
CA LEU A 181 -8.51 0.42 -7.64
C LEU A 181 -7.64 -0.83 -7.74
N TRP A 182 -7.74 -1.71 -6.75
CA TRP A 182 -7.07 -3.02 -6.78
C TRP A 182 -7.54 -3.87 -7.95
N CYS A 183 -8.84 -4.03 -8.13
CA CYS A 183 -9.42 -4.86 -9.20
C CYS A 183 -9.08 -4.31 -10.59
N CYS A 184 -9.14 -3.00 -10.81
CA CYS A 184 -8.76 -2.38 -12.07
C CYS A 184 -7.28 -2.60 -12.39
N SER A 185 -6.40 -2.45 -11.41
CA SER A 185 -4.95 -2.63 -11.57
C SER A 185 -4.56 -4.09 -11.76
N ALA A 186 -5.16 -5.01 -10.99
CA ALA A 186 -4.99 -6.45 -11.16
C ALA A 186 -5.56 -6.91 -12.51
N GLY A 187 -6.72 -6.40 -12.92
CA GLY A 187 -7.31 -6.65 -14.23
C GLY A 187 -6.41 -6.17 -15.37
N ALA A 188 -5.83 -4.97 -15.25
CA ALA A 188 -4.86 -4.46 -16.21
C ALA A 188 -3.63 -5.39 -16.32
N PHE A 189 -3.09 -5.84 -15.17
CA PHE A 189 -2.01 -6.82 -15.16
C PHE A 189 -2.42 -8.14 -15.85
N LEU A 190 -3.58 -8.68 -15.53
CA LEU A 190 -4.09 -9.92 -16.15
C LEU A 190 -4.24 -9.75 -17.66
N LEU A 191 -4.78 -8.61 -18.16
CA LEU A 191 -4.89 -8.31 -19.58
C LEU A 191 -3.53 -8.31 -20.28
N LEU A 192 -2.51 -7.72 -19.65
CA LEU A 192 -1.17 -7.61 -20.20
C LEU A 192 -0.40 -8.92 -20.13
N ALA A 193 -0.62 -9.72 -19.07
CA ALA A 193 0.07 -10.98 -18.83
C ALA A 193 -0.56 -12.18 -19.56
N THR A 194 -1.80 -12.06 -20.05
CA THR A 194 -2.50 -13.15 -20.74
C THR A 194 -1.93 -13.38 -22.14
N GLY A 195 -1.61 -14.65 -22.44
CA GLY A 195 -1.08 -15.10 -23.73
C GLY A 195 -2.16 -15.16 -24.83
N GLY A 196 -1.77 -14.90 -26.07
CA GLY A 196 -2.60 -15.03 -27.26
C GLY A 196 -2.36 -13.92 -28.29
N ALA A 197 -2.10 -14.29 -29.57
CA ALA A 197 -1.76 -13.32 -30.62
C ALA A 197 -2.90 -12.32 -30.90
N ALA A 198 -4.15 -12.79 -30.87
CA ALA A 198 -5.34 -11.98 -31.15
C ALA A 198 -5.62 -10.88 -30.11
N TRP A 199 -5.17 -11.08 -28.87
CA TRP A 199 -5.37 -10.13 -27.76
C TRP A 199 -4.20 -9.16 -27.59
N ARG A 200 -3.10 -9.37 -28.29
CA ARG A 200 -1.82 -8.67 -28.03
C ARG A 200 -1.94 -7.15 -28.06
N GLY A 201 -2.57 -6.59 -29.09
CA GLY A 201 -2.76 -5.14 -29.19
C GLY A 201 -3.95 -4.64 -28.37
N ARG A 202 -5.08 -5.36 -28.45
CA ARG A 202 -6.33 -4.94 -27.80
C ARG A 202 -6.22 -4.89 -26.28
N GLY A 203 -5.61 -5.94 -25.65
CA GLY A 203 -5.44 -5.97 -24.19
C GLY A 203 -4.62 -4.81 -23.66
N VAL A 204 -3.57 -4.38 -24.39
CA VAL A 204 -2.77 -3.21 -24.02
C VAL A 204 -3.60 -1.93 -24.06
N TRP A 205 -4.38 -1.73 -25.13
CA TRP A 205 -5.25 -0.56 -25.28
C TRP A 205 -6.34 -0.53 -24.22
N PHE A 206 -6.99 -1.67 -23.92
CA PHE A 206 -7.99 -1.74 -22.86
C PHE A 206 -7.41 -1.46 -21.47
N ALA A 207 -6.24 -2.03 -21.13
CA ALA A 207 -5.57 -1.78 -19.88
C ALA A 207 -5.15 -0.29 -19.75
N ALA A 208 -4.53 0.26 -20.80
CA ALA A 208 -4.09 1.65 -20.84
C ALA A 208 -5.28 2.63 -20.78
N ALA A 209 -6.33 2.40 -21.58
CA ALA A 209 -7.53 3.23 -21.56
C ALA A 209 -8.27 3.13 -20.21
N GLY A 210 -8.38 1.92 -19.65
CA GLY A 210 -8.98 1.72 -18.33
C GLY A 210 -8.26 2.48 -17.23
N LEU A 211 -6.93 2.37 -17.16
CA LEU A 211 -6.14 3.11 -16.17
C LEU A 211 -6.13 4.62 -16.45
N ALA A 212 -6.15 5.04 -17.73
CA ALA A 212 -6.19 6.47 -18.07
C ALA A 212 -7.53 7.11 -17.66
N LEU A 213 -8.66 6.44 -17.88
CA LEU A 213 -10.00 6.98 -17.61
C LEU A 213 -10.39 6.86 -16.13
N LEU A 214 -9.87 5.85 -15.44
CA LEU A 214 -10.23 5.53 -14.04
C LEU A 214 -10.20 6.76 -13.10
N PRO A 215 -9.12 7.57 -13.04
CA PRO A 215 -9.09 8.71 -12.13
C PRO A 215 -10.12 9.77 -12.49
N PHE A 216 -10.36 10.03 -13.77
CA PHE A 216 -11.35 11.04 -14.20
C PHE A 216 -12.78 10.61 -13.88
N ILE A 217 -13.08 9.32 -13.93
CA ILE A 217 -14.42 8.80 -13.54
C ILE A 217 -14.58 8.86 -12.02
N LEU A 218 -13.62 8.35 -11.25
CA LEU A 218 -13.71 8.26 -9.80
C LEU A 218 -13.62 9.63 -9.11
N MET A 219 -12.82 10.54 -9.67
CA MET A 219 -12.56 11.86 -9.08
C MET A 219 -13.45 12.96 -9.67
N ARG A 220 -14.41 12.61 -10.54
CA ARG A 220 -15.30 13.55 -11.23
C ARG A 220 -15.85 14.66 -10.33
N PRO A 221 -16.32 14.39 -9.10
CA PRO A 221 -16.92 15.44 -8.26
C PRO A 221 -15.97 16.59 -7.90
N LEU A 222 -14.66 16.34 -7.87
CA LEU A 222 -13.62 17.29 -7.45
C LEU A 222 -12.58 17.59 -8.54
N LEU A 223 -12.84 17.26 -9.81
CA LEU A 223 -11.89 17.58 -10.91
C LEU A 223 -11.64 19.08 -11.11
N GLY A 224 -12.52 19.94 -10.60
CA GLY A 224 -12.30 21.38 -10.54
C GLY A 224 -11.19 21.81 -9.58
N GLU A 225 -10.83 20.94 -8.60
CA GLU A 225 -9.75 21.19 -7.67
C GLU A 225 -8.39 20.92 -8.35
N PRO A 226 -7.44 21.90 -8.37
CA PRO A 226 -6.17 21.75 -9.09
C PRO A 226 -5.36 20.50 -8.66
N TRP A 227 -5.37 20.18 -7.38
CA TRP A 227 -4.62 19.02 -6.90
C TRP A 227 -5.21 17.69 -7.36
N VAL A 228 -6.53 17.60 -7.51
CA VAL A 228 -7.25 16.42 -8.00
C VAL A 228 -6.98 16.22 -9.48
N LEU A 229 -7.08 17.29 -10.28
CA LEU A 229 -6.75 17.23 -11.70
C LEU A 229 -5.30 16.82 -11.94
N ASN A 230 -4.36 17.41 -11.20
CA ASN A 230 -2.95 17.04 -11.27
C ASN A 230 -2.72 15.57 -10.94
N LEU A 231 -3.33 15.06 -9.85
CA LEU A 231 -3.25 13.65 -9.47
C LEU A 231 -3.82 12.74 -10.58
N ALA A 232 -4.98 13.11 -11.14
CA ALA A 232 -5.62 12.35 -12.20
C ALA A 232 -4.74 12.25 -13.46
N VAL A 233 -4.17 13.38 -13.90
CA VAL A 233 -3.30 13.43 -15.09
C VAL A 233 -1.99 12.67 -14.83
N MET A 234 -1.33 12.89 -13.68
CA MET A 234 -0.09 12.19 -13.32
C MET A 234 -0.30 10.68 -13.30
N PHE A 235 -1.39 10.23 -12.70
CA PHE A 235 -1.73 8.80 -12.67
C PHE A 235 -2.03 8.26 -14.07
N ALA A 236 -2.90 8.93 -14.85
CA ALA A 236 -3.29 8.48 -16.18
C ALA A 236 -2.08 8.28 -17.09
N VAL A 237 -1.20 9.28 -17.16
CA VAL A 237 0.01 9.22 -18.00
C VAL A 237 0.98 8.15 -17.50
N SER A 238 1.19 8.05 -16.18
CA SER A 238 2.03 7.00 -15.57
C SER A 238 1.46 5.60 -15.80
N GLY A 239 0.14 5.44 -15.70
CA GLY A 239 -0.55 4.18 -15.97
C GLY A 239 -0.40 3.72 -17.42
N VAL A 240 -0.59 4.65 -18.38
CA VAL A 240 -0.39 4.38 -19.82
C VAL A 240 1.06 3.99 -20.11
N ALA A 241 2.03 4.77 -19.59
CA ALA A 241 3.45 4.46 -19.74
C ALA A 241 3.81 3.10 -19.11
N GLY A 242 3.27 2.80 -17.93
CA GLY A 242 3.43 1.51 -17.27
C GLY A 242 2.88 0.34 -18.11
N CYS A 243 1.66 0.49 -18.64
CA CYS A 243 1.07 -0.53 -19.53
C CYS A 243 1.92 -0.76 -20.79
N ALA A 244 2.40 0.30 -21.42
CA ALA A 244 3.24 0.21 -22.61
C ALA A 244 4.55 -0.54 -22.33
N LEU A 245 5.22 -0.24 -21.22
CA LEU A 245 6.46 -0.91 -20.81
C LEU A 245 6.23 -2.35 -20.38
N VAL A 246 5.16 -2.65 -19.63
CA VAL A 246 4.80 -4.04 -19.31
C VAL A 246 4.55 -4.87 -20.56
N ALA A 247 3.84 -4.30 -21.52
CA ALA A 247 3.50 -5.00 -22.76
C ALA A 247 4.74 -5.37 -23.61
N THR A 248 5.79 -4.54 -23.57
CA THR A 248 7.04 -4.77 -24.33
C THR A 248 8.05 -5.63 -23.58
N GLU A 249 8.13 -5.47 -22.24
CA GLU A 249 9.19 -6.05 -21.43
C GLU A 249 8.78 -7.29 -20.65
N THR A 250 7.48 -7.58 -20.51
CA THR A 250 7.00 -8.72 -19.72
C THR A 250 6.56 -9.87 -20.62
N ALA A 251 7.11 -11.05 -20.37
CA ALA A 251 6.66 -12.26 -21.04
C ALA A 251 5.22 -12.61 -20.64
N ARG A 252 4.43 -13.06 -21.61
CA ARG A 252 3.05 -13.50 -21.37
C ARG A 252 3.06 -14.92 -20.83
N THR A 253 2.71 -15.03 -19.58
CA THR A 253 2.87 -16.28 -18.82
C THR A 253 1.54 -16.84 -18.31
N MET A 254 0.44 -16.09 -18.43
CA MET A 254 -0.85 -16.45 -17.86
C MET A 254 -1.82 -16.99 -18.95
N PRO A 255 -2.40 -18.18 -18.77
CA PRO A 255 -3.46 -18.67 -19.63
C PRO A 255 -4.79 -17.94 -19.38
N ALA A 256 -5.64 -17.85 -20.40
CA ALA A 256 -6.93 -17.15 -20.30
C ALA A 256 -7.86 -17.70 -19.19
N ARG A 257 -7.72 -18.99 -18.85
CA ARG A 257 -8.48 -19.62 -17.75
C ARG A 257 -8.20 -18.98 -16.37
N ASP A 258 -7.09 -18.28 -16.21
CA ASP A 258 -6.77 -17.62 -14.94
C ASP A 258 -7.72 -16.47 -14.63
N TRP A 259 -8.41 -15.91 -15.63
CA TRP A 259 -9.52 -14.98 -15.42
C TRP A 259 -10.67 -15.60 -14.64
N LEU A 260 -10.97 -16.90 -14.89
CA LEU A 260 -11.99 -17.61 -14.11
C LEU A 260 -11.57 -17.80 -12.66
N ALA A 261 -10.28 -18.04 -12.40
CA ALA A 261 -9.77 -18.12 -11.04
C ALA A 261 -9.87 -16.76 -10.33
N TRP A 262 -9.55 -15.65 -11.01
CA TRP A 262 -9.72 -14.31 -10.48
C TRP A 262 -11.18 -13.98 -10.17
N LEU A 263 -12.09 -14.26 -11.09
CA LEU A 263 -13.54 -14.09 -10.89
C LEU A 263 -14.06 -14.98 -9.77
N ALA A 264 -13.62 -16.22 -9.68
CA ALA A 264 -14.01 -17.14 -8.61
C ALA A 264 -13.59 -16.61 -7.24
N GLY A 265 -12.38 -16.04 -7.11
CA GLY A 265 -11.94 -15.38 -5.89
C GLY A 265 -12.78 -14.16 -5.55
N LEU A 266 -13.01 -13.28 -6.54
CA LEU A 266 -13.75 -12.04 -6.37
C LEU A 266 -15.22 -12.30 -6.00
N VAL A 267 -15.90 -13.11 -6.79
CA VAL A 267 -17.34 -13.41 -6.59
C VAL A 267 -17.52 -14.32 -5.38
N GLY A 268 -16.68 -15.35 -5.23
CA GLY A 268 -16.80 -16.32 -4.13
C GLY A 268 -16.70 -15.67 -2.76
N LEU A 269 -15.61 -14.93 -2.49
CA LEU A 269 -15.48 -14.23 -1.21
C LEU A 269 -16.51 -13.11 -1.07
N GLY A 270 -16.80 -12.36 -2.14
CA GLY A 270 -17.84 -11.33 -2.12
C GLY A 270 -19.19 -11.88 -1.70
N THR A 271 -19.59 -13.02 -2.28
CA THR A 271 -20.85 -13.71 -1.91
C THR A 271 -20.83 -14.16 -0.46
N VAL A 272 -19.75 -14.79 0.01
CA VAL A 272 -19.62 -15.23 1.40
C VAL A 272 -19.81 -14.06 2.38
N VAL A 273 -19.16 -12.94 2.14
CA VAL A 273 -19.26 -11.75 3.01
C VAL A 273 -20.67 -11.15 2.97
N ILE A 274 -21.26 -11.02 1.77
CA ILE A 274 -22.62 -10.49 1.61
C ILE A 274 -23.63 -11.40 2.33
N VAL A 275 -23.56 -12.71 2.13
CA VAL A 275 -24.44 -13.66 2.83
C VAL A 275 -24.24 -13.59 4.34
N ALA A 276 -23.01 -13.50 4.83
CA ALA A 276 -22.74 -13.40 6.26
C ALA A 276 -23.35 -12.14 6.88
N ILE A 277 -23.26 -10.99 6.22
CA ILE A 277 -23.81 -9.73 6.77
C ILE A 277 -25.35 -9.69 6.69
N LEU A 278 -25.95 -10.27 5.64
CA LEU A 278 -27.40 -10.42 5.55
C LEU A 278 -27.93 -11.40 6.60
N ALA A 279 -27.20 -12.50 6.86
CA ALA A 279 -27.54 -13.44 7.92
C ALA A 279 -27.41 -12.82 9.33
N HIS A 280 -26.58 -11.77 9.48
CA HIS A 280 -26.51 -10.98 10.72
C HIS A 280 -27.69 -10.00 10.87
N GLY A 281 -28.57 -9.89 9.86
CA GLY A 281 -29.80 -9.10 9.92
C GLY A 281 -29.74 -7.77 9.15
N THR A 282 -28.62 -7.40 8.56
CA THR A 282 -28.53 -6.20 7.70
C THR A 282 -29.44 -6.35 6.48
N SER A 283 -30.21 -5.31 6.15
CA SER A 283 -31.06 -5.31 4.97
C SER A 283 -30.26 -5.10 3.67
N LEU A 284 -30.79 -5.60 2.53
CA LEU A 284 -30.19 -5.32 1.22
C LEU A 284 -30.16 -3.81 0.92
N ARG A 285 -31.18 -3.06 1.40
CA ARG A 285 -31.22 -1.60 1.26
C ARG A 285 -30.11 -0.95 2.07
N GLY A 286 -29.96 -1.31 3.34
CA GLY A 286 -28.89 -0.81 4.21
C GLY A 286 -27.51 -1.11 3.62
N LEU A 287 -27.29 -2.36 3.17
CA LEU A 287 -26.04 -2.75 2.54
C LEU A 287 -25.72 -1.94 1.27
N SER A 288 -26.72 -1.76 0.38
CA SER A 288 -26.51 -0.97 -0.85
C SER A 288 -26.26 0.51 -0.55
N GLN A 289 -26.97 1.07 0.43
CA GLN A 289 -26.79 2.44 0.88
C GLN A 289 -25.38 2.64 1.43
N GLY A 290 -24.97 1.84 2.44
CA GLY A 290 -23.70 2.03 3.14
C GLY A 290 -22.46 1.67 2.31
N VAL A 291 -22.54 0.65 1.43
CA VAL A 291 -21.36 0.23 0.64
C VAL A 291 -21.23 0.99 -0.67
N LEU A 292 -22.32 1.34 -1.34
CA LEU A 292 -22.30 1.94 -2.68
C LEU A 292 -22.64 3.42 -2.69
N LEU A 293 -23.75 3.83 -2.08
CA LEU A 293 -24.31 5.18 -2.28
C LEU A 293 -23.63 6.22 -1.38
N ASP A 294 -23.43 5.93 -0.11
CA ASP A 294 -22.84 6.89 0.83
C ASP A 294 -21.38 7.22 0.51
N PRO A 295 -20.52 6.24 0.11
CA PRO A 295 -19.16 6.55 -0.31
C PRO A 295 -19.07 7.48 -1.53
N LEU A 296 -20.07 7.49 -2.42
CA LEU A 296 -20.11 8.41 -3.58
C LEU A 296 -20.34 9.87 -3.18
N ARG A 297 -20.96 10.11 -2.02
CA ARG A 297 -21.25 11.47 -1.50
C ARG A 297 -20.12 12.03 -0.66
N HIS A 298 -19.31 11.16 -0.07
CA HIS A 298 -18.23 11.53 0.87
C HIS A 298 -17.25 12.58 0.31
N PRO A 299 -16.73 12.49 -0.95
CA PRO A 299 -15.75 13.45 -1.47
C PRO A 299 -16.26 14.90 -1.51
N VAL A 300 -17.55 15.11 -1.72
CA VAL A 300 -18.16 16.46 -1.76
C VAL A 300 -18.23 17.07 -0.36
N ASN A 301 -18.45 16.22 0.66
CA ASN A 301 -18.61 16.67 2.03
C ASN A 301 -17.28 16.92 2.74
N PHE A 302 -16.25 16.14 2.42
CA PHE A 302 -14.95 16.25 3.06
C PHE A 302 -13.82 15.86 2.11
N HIS A 303 -12.88 16.78 1.89
CA HIS A 303 -11.66 16.52 1.13
C HIS A 303 -10.47 17.30 1.70
N LEU A 304 -9.28 16.74 1.55
CA LEU A 304 -8.01 17.33 1.94
C LEU A 304 -6.99 17.14 0.83
N GLY A 305 -6.50 18.24 0.28
CA GLY A 305 -5.57 18.24 -0.83
C GLY A 305 -4.12 18.53 -0.45
N PHE A 306 -3.27 18.60 -1.47
CA PHE A 306 -1.87 19.01 -1.34
C PHE A 306 -1.38 19.75 -2.60
N LEU A 307 -0.28 20.49 -2.45
CA LEU A 307 0.31 21.23 -3.55
C LEU A 307 1.16 20.32 -4.45
N TRP A 308 1.06 20.52 -5.76
CA TRP A 308 1.90 19.90 -6.76
C TRP A 308 2.97 20.89 -7.21
N PRO A 309 4.26 20.66 -6.89
CA PRO A 309 5.34 21.51 -7.36
C PRO A 309 5.58 21.34 -8.87
N PRO A 310 6.01 22.38 -9.58
CA PRO A 310 6.30 22.30 -11.02
C PRO A 310 7.26 21.18 -11.42
N LEU A 311 8.20 20.84 -10.52
CA LEU A 311 9.16 19.76 -10.73
C LEU A 311 8.51 18.37 -10.91
N ALA A 312 7.30 18.16 -10.40
CA ALA A 312 6.55 16.93 -10.64
C ALA A 312 6.23 16.72 -12.13
N TRP A 313 5.96 17.82 -12.86
CA TRP A 313 5.74 17.76 -14.31
C TRP A 313 7.02 17.44 -15.07
N VAL A 314 8.18 17.88 -14.58
CA VAL A 314 9.48 17.53 -15.13
C VAL A 314 9.73 16.03 -14.99
N THR A 315 9.42 15.43 -13.83
CA THR A 315 9.55 13.97 -13.63
C THR A 315 8.61 13.19 -14.54
N LEU A 316 7.36 13.65 -14.73
CA LEU A 316 6.43 13.05 -15.68
C LEU A 316 6.94 13.16 -17.12
N GLY A 317 7.36 14.35 -17.55
CA GLY A 317 7.94 14.58 -18.88
C GLY A 317 9.17 13.70 -19.14
N THR A 318 10.03 13.53 -18.12
CA THR A 318 11.19 12.64 -18.19
C THR A 318 10.73 11.19 -18.41
N THR A 319 9.72 10.74 -17.68
CA THR A 319 9.18 9.36 -17.83
C THR A 319 8.64 9.15 -19.24
N VAL A 320 7.85 10.08 -19.75
CA VAL A 320 7.30 9.99 -21.11
C VAL A 320 8.42 10.00 -22.16
N ALA A 321 9.40 10.90 -22.04
CA ALA A 321 10.53 10.98 -22.96
C ALA A 321 11.37 9.70 -22.95
N VAL A 322 11.68 9.16 -21.77
CA VAL A 322 12.44 7.92 -21.62
C VAL A 322 11.67 6.73 -22.20
N ALA A 323 10.37 6.59 -21.91
CA ALA A 323 9.55 5.53 -22.46
C ALA A 323 9.43 5.62 -23.99
N ALA A 324 9.29 6.83 -24.53
CA ALA A 324 9.25 7.09 -25.97
C ALA A 324 10.58 6.74 -26.65
N LEU A 325 11.71 7.18 -26.08
CA LEU A 325 13.05 6.86 -26.59
C LEU A 325 13.31 5.35 -26.55
N TRP A 326 12.90 4.68 -25.48
CA TRP A 326 13.02 3.23 -25.34
C TRP A 326 12.30 2.48 -26.45
N HIS A 327 11.08 2.93 -26.78
CA HIS A 327 10.24 2.27 -27.78
C HIS A 327 10.63 2.61 -29.21
N TRP A 328 10.85 3.89 -29.51
CA TRP A 328 11.02 4.35 -30.89
C TRP A 328 12.48 4.49 -31.34
N ARG A 329 13.46 4.45 -30.44
CA ARG A 329 14.88 4.62 -30.75
C ARG A 329 15.74 3.49 -30.18
N PRO A 330 15.65 2.27 -30.72
CA PRO A 330 16.41 1.11 -30.20
C PRO A 330 17.92 1.35 -30.10
N ALA A 331 18.51 2.13 -31.03
CA ALA A 331 19.92 2.49 -31.00
C ALA A 331 20.34 3.33 -29.78
N LEU A 332 19.40 4.01 -29.10
CA LEU A 332 19.67 4.79 -27.90
C LEU A 332 19.43 4.01 -26.59
N ARG A 333 18.96 2.77 -26.63
CA ARG A 333 18.61 2.00 -25.43
C ARG A 333 19.74 1.91 -24.42
N ALA A 334 20.99 1.75 -24.86
CA ALA A 334 22.14 1.72 -23.96
C ALA A 334 22.27 3.01 -23.13
N ARG A 335 22.08 4.18 -23.76
CA ARG A 335 22.10 5.48 -23.06
C ARG A 335 20.89 5.66 -22.16
N VAL A 336 19.71 5.21 -22.62
CA VAL A 336 18.47 5.24 -21.83
C VAL A 336 18.64 4.42 -20.56
N VAL A 337 19.27 3.25 -20.64
CA VAL A 337 19.59 2.39 -19.46
C VAL A 337 20.41 3.16 -18.43
N ASP A 338 21.45 3.89 -18.85
CA ASP A 338 22.28 4.69 -17.95
C ASP A 338 21.48 5.79 -17.25
N VAL A 339 20.65 6.53 -18.03
CA VAL A 339 19.77 7.58 -17.47
C VAL A 339 18.81 7.00 -16.46
N VAL A 340 18.15 5.87 -16.78
CA VAL A 340 17.22 5.21 -15.88
C VAL A 340 17.93 4.72 -14.61
N ALA A 341 19.14 4.18 -14.72
CA ALA A 341 19.93 3.76 -13.58
C ALA A 341 20.26 4.95 -12.65
N VAL A 342 20.64 6.10 -13.21
CA VAL A 342 20.86 7.33 -12.43
C VAL A 342 19.56 7.78 -11.73
N LEU A 343 18.45 7.84 -12.46
CA LEU A 343 17.15 8.24 -11.88
C LEU A 343 16.74 7.33 -10.71
N ARG A 344 16.97 6.02 -10.82
CA ARG A 344 16.70 5.06 -9.73
C ARG A 344 17.58 5.30 -8.50
N LEU A 345 18.86 5.65 -8.71
CA LEU A 345 19.75 6.00 -7.57
C LEU A 345 19.38 7.35 -6.95
N LEU A 346 18.89 8.31 -7.74
CA LEU A 346 18.39 9.58 -7.21
C LEU A 346 17.17 9.39 -6.33
N VAL A 347 16.32 8.40 -6.60
CA VAL A 347 15.21 8.01 -5.69
C VAL A 347 15.78 7.58 -4.33
N LEU A 348 16.82 6.75 -4.28
CA LEU A 348 17.48 6.42 -3.00
C LEU A 348 18.07 7.66 -2.34
N GLY A 349 18.72 8.53 -3.10
CA GLY A 349 19.25 9.81 -2.59
C GLY A 349 18.16 10.67 -1.95
N SER A 350 16.99 10.75 -2.60
CA SER A 350 15.81 11.41 -2.04
C SER A 350 15.35 10.74 -0.74
N PHE A 351 15.35 9.41 -0.66
CA PHE A 351 15.04 8.70 0.55
C PHE A 351 15.99 9.03 1.70
N VAL A 352 17.28 9.04 1.43
CA VAL A 352 18.31 9.38 2.43
C VAL A 352 18.16 10.83 2.88
N TRP A 353 17.97 11.76 1.94
CA TRP A 353 17.79 13.18 2.23
C TRP A 353 16.56 13.45 3.10
N HIS A 354 15.46 12.79 2.78
CA HIS A 354 14.21 12.94 3.51
C HIS A 354 14.03 11.95 4.67
N ALA A 355 15.04 11.18 5.05
CA ALA A 355 14.89 10.17 6.11
C ALA A 355 14.37 10.73 7.44
N GLN A 356 14.61 12.01 7.74
CA GLN A 356 14.04 12.71 8.90
C GLN A 356 12.61 13.21 8.66
N THR A 357 12.26 13.58 7.43
CA THR A 357 10.97 14.20 7.07
C THR A 357 9.93 13.17 6.60
N TRP A 358 10.34 11.95 6.31
CA TRP A 358 9.43 10.84 5.95
C TRP A 358 8.45 10.47 7.05
N LEU A 359 8.82 10.80 8.28
CA LEU A 359 7.95 10.69 9.44
C LEU A 359 6.85 11.76 9.44
N THR A 360 6.84 12.66 8.47
CA THR A 360 5.83 13.68 8.31
C THR A 360 4.95 13.41 7.10
N ILE A 361 3.73 13.91 7.15
CA ILE A 361 2.79 13.88 6.02
C ILE A 361 3.38 14.52 4.76
N ASN A 362 4.26 15.52 4.91
CA ASN A 362 4.93 16.19 3.81
C ASN A 362 5.97 15.30 3.11
N GLY A 363 6.66 14.43 3.83
CA GLY A 363 7.56 13.44 3.25
C GLY A 363 6.80 12.43 2.38
N VAL A 364 5.64 11.96 2.85
CA VAL A 364 4.76 11.06 2.07
C VAL A 364 4.20 11.76 0.84
N ARG A 365 3.81 13.03 0.96
CA ARG A 365 3.38 13.88 -0.18
C ARG A 365 4.47 13.98 -1.25
N SER A 366 5.71 14.25 -0.83
CA SER A 366 6.86 14.31 -1.73
C SER A 366 7.05 12.98 -2.48
N MET A 367 6.86 11.85 -1.81
CA MET A 367 6.94 10.53 -2.44
C MET A 367 5.87 10.37 -3.54
N ILE A 368 4.61 10.75 -3.30
CA ILE A 368 3.56 10.70 -4.32
C ILE A 368 3.93 11.57 -5.51
N VAL A 369 4.31 12.81 -5.24
CA VAL A 369 4.58 13.83 -6.25
C VAL A 369 5.72 13.44 -7.20
N PHE A 370 6.80 12.84 -6.68
CA PHE A 370 7.99 12.54 -7.48
C PHE A 370 8.10 11.06 -7.86
N ALA A 371 7.69 10.15 -6.99
CA ALA A 371 7.83 8.73 -7.24
C ALA A 371 6.73 8.15 -8.14
N LEU A 372 5.50 8.67 -8.04
CA LEU A 372 4.39 8.22 -8.90
C LEU A 372 4.73 8.36 -10.39
N PRO A 373 5.17 9.53 -10.91
CA PRO A 373 5.52 9.66 -12.30
C PRO A 373 6.70 8.79 -12.73
N LEU A 374 7.67 8.52 -11.86
CA LEU A 374 8.85 7.72 -12.17
C LEU A 374 8.60 6.20 -12.10
N THR A 375 7.50 5.76 -11.50
CA THR A 375 7.21 4.33 -11.29
C THR A 375 7.33 3.48 -12.56
N PRO A 376 6.85 3.89 -13.75
CA PRO A 376 7.02 3.11 -14.98
C PRO A 376 8.48 2.81 -15.32
N LEU A 377 9.42 3.73 -15.02
CA LEU A 377 10.82 3.54 -15.32
C LEU A 377 11.48 2.40 -14.53
N PHE A 378 10.86 1.98 -13.43
CA PHE A 378 11.33 0.84 -12.65
C PHE A 378 11.00 -0.52 -13.31
N LEU A 379 10.20 -0.52 -14.37
CA LEU A 379 9.91 -1.69 -15.19
C LEU A 379 10.95 -1.94 -16.28
N LEU A 380 11.74 -0.90 -16.65
CA LEU A 380 12.75 -1.04 -17.68
C LEU A 380 13.91 -1.93 -17.23
N PRO A 381 14.36 -2.87 -18.05
CA PRO A 381 15.52 -3.70 -17.73
C PRO A 381 16.81 -2.88 -17.80
N LEU A 382 17.68 -3.00 -16.80
CA LEU A 382 19.02 -2.40 -16.80
C LEU A 382 20.12 -3.40 -17.27
N GLY A 383 19.73 -4.51 -17.84
CA GLY A 383 20.62 -5.54 -18.36
C GLY A 383 19.83 -6.65 -19.04
N GLU A 384 20.56 -7.56 -19.66
CA GLU A 384 19.96 -8.77 -20.24
C GLU A 384 19.36 -9.63 -19.13
N ALA A 385 18.07 -9.91 -19.26
CA ALA A 385 17.41 -10.85 -18.37
C ALA A 385 17.46 -12.24 -19.00
N PRO A 386 17.69 -13.27 -18.19
CA PRO A 386 17.58 -14.66 -18.66
C PRO A 386 16.22 -14.92 -19.28
N ALA A 387 16.15 -15.76 -20.30
CA ALA A 387 14.88 -16.21 -20.84
C ALA A 387 14.05 -16.87 -19.72
N GLY A 388 12.80 -16.45 -19.56
CA GLY A 388 11.91 -16.95 -18.52
C GLY A 388 12.10 -16.31 -17.13
N ASP A 389 12.74 -15.15 -17.03
CA ASP A 389 12.88 -14.42 -15.77
C ASP A 389 11.51 -14.09 -15.14
N ARG A 390 11.19 -14.79 -14.07
CA ARG A 390 9.93 -14.67 -13.33
C ARG A 390 9.83 -13.40 -12.48
N ARG A 391 10.92 -12.63 -12.35
CA ARG A 391 10.93 -11.35 -11.64
C ARG A 391 10.14 -10.28 -12.38
N ARG A 392 10.19 -10.28 -13.72
CA ARG A 392 9.50 -9.28 -14.55
C ARG A 392 7.98 -9.28 -14.39
N PRO A 393 7.27 -10.43 -14.49
CA PRO A 393 5.83 -10.45 -14.21
C PRO A 393 5.49 -10.01 -12.78
N ALA A 394 6.30 -10.40 -11.79
CA ALA A 394 6.12 -10.00 -10.41
C ALA A 394 6.30 -8.48 -10.23
N ALA A 395 7.37 -7.90 -10.81
CA ALA A 395 7.60 -6.45 -10.79
C ALA A 395 6.48 -5.67 -11.50
N ALA A 396 5.99 -6.18 -12.64
CA ALA A 396 4.87 -5.60 -13.38
C ALA A 396 3.59 -5.59 -12.53
N LEU A 397 3.26 -6.69 -11.84
CA LEU A 397 2.13 -6.77 -10.92
C LEU A 397 2.27 -5.75 -9.79
N VAL A 398 3.44 -5.70 -9.13
CA VAL A 398 3.71 -4.75 -8.02
C VAL A 398 3.59 -3.31 -8.50
N ALA A 399 4.12 -3.00 -9.69
CA ALA A 399 4.06 -1.65 -10.26
C ALA A 399 2.61 -1.22 -10.56
N LEU A 400 1.84 -2.05 -11.26
CA LEU A 400 0.47 -1.70 -11.64
C LEU A 400 -0.45 -1.60 -10.42
N VAL A 401 -0.36 -2.57 -9.49
CA VAL A 401 -1.16 -2.53 -8.25
C VAL A 401 -0.72 -1.35 -7.37
N GLY A 402 0.59 -1.14 -7.21
CA GLY A 402 1.11 0.00 -6.45
C GLY A 402 0.67 1.34 -7.04
N LEU A 403 0.75 1.52 -8.37
CA LEU A 403 0.22 2.70 -9.06
C LEU A 403 -1.27 2.88 -8.76
N GLY A 404 -2.09 1.83 -8.95
CA GLY A 404 -3.53 1.93 -8.72
C GLY A 404 -3.86 2.35 -7.29
N GLN A 405 -3.14 1.81 -6.31
CA GLN A 405 -3.37 2.16 -4.90
C GLN A 405 -3.03 3.63 -4.59
N VAL A 406 -2.17 4.31 -5.35
CA VAL A 406 -1.89 5.74 -5.13
C VAL A 406 -3.16 6.59 -5.22
N LEU A 407 -4.14 6.21 -6.05
CA LEU A 407 -5.42 6.92 -6.13
C LEU A 407 -6.26 6.84 -4.84
N HIS A 408 -5.94 5.93 -3.91
CA HIS A 408 -6.55 5.92 -2.59
C HIS A 408 -6.25 7.20 -1.77
N THR A 409 -5.23 7.96 -2.15
CA THR A 409 -4.98 9.31 -1.61
C THR A 409 -6.17 10.24 -1.77
N TYR A 410 -6.99 10.05 -2.79
CA TYR A 410 -8.24 10.78 -2.99
C TYR A 410 -9.38 10.16 -2.17
N PRO A 411 -10.28 10.94 -1.55
CA PRO A 411 -10.36 12.42 -1.58
C PRO A 411 -9.57 13.09 -0.42
N VAL A 412 -9.01 12.32 0.51
CA VAL A 412 -8.38 12.84 1.73
C VAL A 412 -6.89 12.51 1.71
N ALA A 413 -6.06 13.49 1.30
CA ALA A 413 -4.62 13.36 1.28
C ALA A 413 -4.00 13.54 2.69
N GLY A 414 -4.47 12.71 3.62
CA GLY A 414 -4.01 12.62 5.00
C GLY A 414 -3.21 11.34 5.24
N THR A 415 -3.53 10.62 6.30
CA THR A 415 -2.95 9.31 6.67
C THR A 415 -3.08 8.26 5.57
N GLN A 416 -4.15 8.34 4.77
CA GLN A 416 -4.42 7.46 3.61
C GLN A 416 -3.26 7.43 2.59
N MET A 417 -2.46 8.49 2.50
CA MET A 417 -1.31 8.52 1.60
C MET A 417 -0.27 7.44 1.92
N ALA A 418 -0.08 7.12 3.19
CA ALA A 418 0.85 6.06 3.60
C ALA A 418 0.39 4.70 3.08
N TRP A 419 -0.90 4.39 3.23
CA TRP A 419 -1.49 3.12 2.76
C TRP A 419 -1.55 3.03 1.24
N ALA A 420 -1.68 4.19 0.58
CA ALA A 420 -1.72 4.29 -0.86
C ALA A 420 -0.37 4.04 -1.54
N THR A 421 0.76 4.28 -0.86
CA THR A 421 2.08 4.37 -1.50
C THR A 421 3.07 3.30 -1.08
N PHE A 422 2.88 2.66 0.08
CA PHE A 422 3.87 1.74 0.64
C PHE A 422 4.22 0.55 -0.29
N LEU A 423 3.28 0.13 -1.14
CA LEU A 423 3.49 -0.96 -2.11
C LEU A 423 4.48 -0.59 -3.23
N LEU A 424 4.77 0.69 -3.44
CA LEU A 424 5.80 1.12 -4.40
C LEU A 424 7.22 0.94 -3.87
N LEU A 425 7.41 0.92 -2.53
CA LEU A 425 8.73 0.78 -1.93
C LEU A 425 9.48 -0.49 -2.33
N PRO A 426 8.87 -1.70 -2.31
CA PRO A 426 9.52 -2.91 -2.81
C PRO A 426 10.05 -2.79 -4.24
N LEU A 427 9.28 -2.14 -5.12
CA LEU A 427 9.67 -1.91 -6.51
C LEU A 427 10.85 -0.95 -6.61
N PHE A 428 10.82 0.17 -5.87
CA PHE A 428 11.87 1.18 -5.89
C PHE A 428 13.19 0.62 -5.36
N VAL A 429 13.15 -0.10 -4.25
CA VAL A 429 14.34 -0.70 -3.66
C VAL A 429 14.95 -1.76 -4.58
N ASN A 430 14.12 -2.56 -5.25
CA ASN A 430 14.58 -3.47 -6.30
C ASN A 430 15.26 -2.70 -7.44
N GLY A 431 14.64 -1.62 -7.93
CA GLY A 431 15.23 -0.81 -9.00
C GLY A 431 16.55 -0.15 -8.63
N VAL A 432 16.71 0.27 -7.35
CA VAL A 432 17.98 0.77 -6.81
C VAL A 432 19.05 -0.33 -6.81
N GLN A 433 18.70 -1.54 -6.40
CA GLN A 433 19.62 -2.70 -6.46
C GLN A 433 20.05 -3.00 -7.90
N ASP A 434 19.11 -2.95 -8.86
CA ASP A 434 19.40 -3.18 -10.27
C ASP A 434 20.36 -2.09 -10.81
N ALA A 435 20.11 -0.81 -10.46
CA ALA A 435 20.96 0.32 -10.85
C ALA A 435 22.35 0.22 -10.26
N ALA A 436 22.49 -0.14 -8.98
CA ALA A 436 23.77 -0.38 -8.34
C ALA A 436 24.53 -1.52 -9.03
N THR A 437 23.85 -2.60 -9.40
CA THR A 437 24.44 -3.73 -10.11
C THR A 437 24.88 -3.33 -11.54
N HIS A 438 24.07 -2.52 -12.22
CA HIS A 438 24.41 -2.01 -13.55
C HIS A 438 25.71 -1.20 -13.51
N PHE A 439 25.83 -0.22 -12.63
CA PHE A 439 27.05 0.59 -12.52
C PHE A 439 28.24 -0.19 -11.98
N ALA A 440 28.04 -1.14 -11.07
CA ALA A 440 29.10 -2.02 -10.59
C ALA A 440 29.76 -2.82 -11.73
N ARG A 441 28.94 -3.32 -12.68
CA ARG A 441 29.44 -4.01 -13.89
C ARG A 441 30.08 -3.04 -14.87
N ARG A 442 29.41 -1.91 -15.17
CA ARG A 442 29.87 -0.93 -16.18
C ARG A 442 31.20 -0.28 -15.81
N LEU A 443 31.41 0.02 -14.52
CA LEU A 443 32.61 0.68 -14.00
C LEU A 443 33.65 -0.32 -13.50
N ALA A 444 33.35 -1.63 -13.58
CA ALA A 444 34.19 -2.71 -13.00
C ALA A 444 34.46 -2.50 -11.49
N GLN A 445 33.47 -1.96 -10.75
CA GLN A 445 33.57 -1.61 -9.33
C GLN A 445 32.52 -2.38 -8.50
N PRO A 446 32.79 -3.65 -8.13
CA PRO A 446 31.82 -4.50 -7.44
C PRO A 446 31.38 -3.98 -6.06
N TRP A 447 32.22 -3.15 -5.42
CA TRP A 447 31.92 -2.54 -4.13
C TRP A 447 30.72 -1.58 -4.14
N LEU A 448 30.34 -1.04 -5.30
CA LEU A 448 29.22 -0.11 -5.43
C LEU A 448 27.91 -0.72 -4.92
N THR A 449 27.65 -1.99 -5.17
CA THR A 449 26.44 -2.67 -4.66
C THR A 449 26.45 -2.74 -3.13
N THR A 450 27.61 -2.97 -2.53
CA THR A 450 27.77 -2.98 -1.08
C THR A 450 27.63 -1.59 -0.48
N ALA A 451 28.21 -0.57 -1.12
CA ALA A 451 28.08 0.82 -0.67
C ALA A 451 26.61 1.28 -0.68
N VAL A 452 25.87 1.01 -1.76
CA VAL A 452 24.43 1.30 -1.83
C VAL A 452 23.66 0.58 -0.72
N ALA A 453 23.95 -0.69 -0.45
CA ALA A 453 23.32 -1.43 0.63
C ALA A 453 23.63 -0.81 2.01
N ILE A 454 24.88 -0.42 2.26
CA ILE A 454 25.28 0.25 3.53
C ILE A 454 24.53 1.57 3.68
N VAL A 455 24.53 2.43 2.66
CA VAL A 455 23.82 3.72 2.71
C VAL A 455 22.33 3.52 2.98
N ALA A 456 21.69 2.58 2.28
CA ALA A 456 20.27 2.29 2.46
C ALA A 456 19.98 1.78 3.88
N LEU A 457 20.75 0.79 4.38
CA LEU A 457 20.57 0.23 5.71
C LEU A 457 20.86 1.25 6.81
N SER A 458 21.86 2.12 6.61
CA SER A 458 22.16 3.20 7.56
C SER A 458 20.99 4.20 7.64
N ALA A 459 20.39 4.57 6.51
CA ALA A 459 19.22 5.45 6.48
C ALA A 459 18.01 4.79 7.16
N ALA A 460 17.76 3.52 6.89
CA ALA A 460 16.69 2.75 7.55
C ALA A 460 16.94 2.61 9.07
N GLY A 461 18.16 2.29 9.47
CA GLY A 461 18.55 2.21 10.88
C GLY A 461 18.39 3.55 11.61
N TRP A 462 18.76 4.64 10.96
CA TRP A 462 18.53 6.00 11.47
C TRP A 462 17.05 6.31 11.65
N GLN A 463 16.23 5.99 10.67
CA GLN A 463 14.79 6.16 10.74
C GLN A 463 14.18 5.32 11.88
N GLY A 464 14.56 4.05 12.00
CA GLY A 464 14.12 3.18 13.08
C GLY A 464 14.52 3.72 14.46
N LYS A 465 15.76 4.24 14.59
CA LYS A 465 16.23 4.89 15.81
C LYS A 465 15.37 6.12 16.18
N LEU A 466 15.08 6.99 15.22
CA LEU A 466 14.25 8.18 15.46
C LEU A 466 12.85 7.80 15.94
N LEU A 467 12.22 6.81 15.30
CA LEU A 467 10.90 6.30 15.71
C LEU A 467 10.92 5.74 17.14
N PHE A 468 11.92 4.92 17.44
CA PHE A 468 12.08 4.36 18.78
C PHE A 468 12.30 5.47 19.82
N GLN A 469 13.20 6.41 19.57
CA GLN A 469 13.47 7.52 20.48
C GLN A 469 12.21 8.38 20.74
N GLN A 470 11.43 8.67 19.68
CA GLN A 470 10.19 9.41 19.80
C GLN A 470 9.16 8.64 20.65
N GLY A 471 8.98 7.34 20.38
CA GLY A 471 8.07 6.49 21.15
C GLY A 471 8.49 6.38 22.62
N TRP A 472 9.77 6.12 22.85
CA TRP A 472 10.36 6.01 24.19
C TRP A 472 10.24 7.30 25.01
N GLN A 473 10.58 8.44 24.40
CA GLN A 473 10.46 9.75 25.04
C GLN A 473 9.00 10.03 25.46
N ARG A 474 8.04 9.84 24.53
CA ARG A 474 6.63 10.04 24.83
C ARG A 474 6.15 9.09 25.93
N TRP A 475 6.55 7.82 25.89
CA TRP A 475 6.19 6.83 26.91
C TRP A 475 6.63 7.24 28.31
N ASN A 476 7.85 7.76 28.45
CA ASN A 476 8.41 8.18 29.73
C ASN A 476 7.85 9.51 30.25
N THR A 477 7.25 10.32 29.38
CA THR A 477 6.68 11.64 29.74
C THR A 477 5.15 11.64 29.82
N SER A 478 4.49 10.51 29.53
CA SER A 478 3.04 10.40 29.54
C SER A 478 2.57 9.34 30.53
N ASP A 479 1.57 9.66 31.32
CA ASP A 479 0.93 8.69 32.22
C ASP A 479 -0.25 7.98 31.54
N PRO A 480 -0.60 6.76 31.99
CA PRO A 480 -1.76 6.06 31.49
C PRO A 480 -3.06 6.80 31.82
N LEU A 481 -4.03 6.67 30.94
CA LEU A 481 -5.34 7.32 31.13
C LEU A 481 -6.11 6.73 32.32
N ASN A 482 -5.89 5.45 32.64
CA ASN A 482 -6.50 4.73 33.76
C ASN A 482 -8.04 4.72 33.73
N LEU A 483 -8.62 4.68 32.53
CA LEU A 483 -10.04 4.43 32.33
C LEU A 483 -10.28 2.97 31.91
N PRO A 484 -11.45 2.39 32.23
CA PRO A 484 -11.80 1.04 31.81
C PRO A 484 -11.63 0.86 30.28
N GLY A 485 -10.89 -0.17 29.86
CA GLY A 485 -10.60 -0.44 28.46
C GLY A 485 -9.53 0.41 27.81
N ALA A 486 -9.07 1.51 28.42
CA ALA A 486 -8.09 2.46 27.88
C ALA A 486 -6.79 2.56 28.73
N GLY A 487 -6.50 1.58 29.58
CA GLY A 487 -5.33 1.59 30.46
C GLY A 487 -3.97 1.64 29.76
N SER A 488 -3.92 1.20 28.49
CA SER A 488 -2.70 1.29 27.66
C SER A 488 -2.54 2.64 26.94
N VAL A 489 -3.59 3.49 26.94
CA VAL A 489 -3.57 4.78 26.25
C VAL A 489 -2.89 5.81 27.14
N ARG A 490 -1.89 6.51 26.61
CA ARG A 490 -1.09 7.53 27.31
C ARG A 490 -1.19 8.87 26.57
N PRO A 491 -2.30 9.60 26.70
CA PRO A 491 -2.47 10.89 26.01
C PRO A 491 -1.63 11.97 26.66
N PRO A 492 -1.42 13.12 26.00
CA PRO A 492 -0.88 14.31 26.62
C PRO A 492 -1.65 14.72 27.89
N GLU A 493 -0.98 15.35 28.83
CA GLU A 493 -1.56 15.64 30.15
C GLU A 493 -2.86 16.48 30.08
N ASN A 494 -2.89 17.51 29.25
CA ASN A 494 -4.08 18.33 29.03
C ASN A 494 -5.29 17.51 28.52
N VAL A 495 -5.04 16.57 27.62
CA VAL A 495 -6.10 15.66 27.09
C VAL A 495 -6.53 14.69 28.17
N ARG A 496 -5.58 14.11 28.90
CA ARG A 496 -5.86 13.20 30.03
C ARG A 496 -6.74 13.88 31.09
N TYR A 497 -6.41 15.12 31.45
CA TYR A 497 -7.20 15.88 32.40
C TYR A 497 -8.63 16.15 31.89
N ALA A 498 -8.78 16.59 30.64
CA ALA A 498 -10.09 16.82 30.03
C ALA A 498 -10.95 15.54 29.99
N LEU A 499 -10.38 14.40 29.57
CA LEU A 499 -11.08 13.13 29.51
C LEU A 499 -11.52 12.64 30.89
N ARG A 500 -10.70 12.83 31.95
CA ARG A 500 -11.07 12.47 33.31
C ARG A 500 -12.25 13.30 33.84
N ILE A 501 -12.26 14.60 33.55
CA ILE A 501 -13.39 15.47 33.91
C ILE A 501 -14.68 15.00 33.18
N LEU A 502 -14.59 14.77 31.87
CA LEU A 502 -15.75 14.32 31.10
C LEU A 502 -16.31 13.01 31.64
N THR A 503 -15.46 12.02 31.92
CA THR A 503 -15.89 10.70 32.40
C THR A 503 -16.33 10.70 33.88
N ALA A 504 -15.90 11.65 34.69
CA ALA A 504 -16.36 11.81 36.07
C ALA A 504 -17.76 12.45 36.18
N ASN A 505 -18.21 13.13 35.11
CA ASN A 505 -19.49 13.83 35.05
C ASN A 505 -20.51 13.16 34.09
N ALA A 506 -20.14 12.03 33.46
CA ALA A 506 -21.01 11.22 32.62
C ALA A 506 -21.60 10.06 33.42
#